data_cf22d3d16fa119f4239067a1bc4cab02
#
_entry.id   cf22d3d16fa119f4239067a1bc4cab02
#
_cell.length_a   1.000
_cell.length_b   1.000
_cell.length_c   1.000
_cell.angle_alpha   90.00
_cell.angle_beta   90.00
_cell.angle_gamma   90.00
#
_symmetry.space_group_name_H-M   'P 1'
#
loop_
_entity.id
_entity.type
_entity.pdbx_description
1 polymer ?
#
loop_
_entity_poly.entity_id
_entity_poly.type
_entity_poly.pdbx_seq_one_letter_code
_entity_poly.pdbx_strand_id
1 'polypeptide(L)'
;MGTQNKKKIINDPVYGFINIPGEEVYELVMSPVLQRLRRIKQLGLSSLVYPGAEHSRFSHSLGAMYLMIQALEVLKQKGVQISEEEYNATLIAILLHDAGHSPFSHCLEHFFFDCSHEDLSLKFMQKLGVGETARRIFKDTYHKRFLHQLVSSQVDTDRLDYLTRDSFFTGVSEGVIGTERILKMFNVCNDELMIDEKGIYSIEKFIISRRLMYWQVYMHKTVVAADNLMLKVLTRARDLQSEGGLLLQDYPVSRHLSYFLEKGVRSIEDEEAIRHYLLLDDSDVWSSVKTWSLHKDSILSFLASSLMNRSLGKIIISNKAFDDEEKRRLCRYESEEEKKYFTASDKLHNKAYNFNDTGINILFKDGSVKEICEASDQLDRSFLSKEICKYFYYQI
;
A
#
# COMPACT_ATOMS: atom_id res chain seq x y z
N MET A 1 43.58 -0.81 9.69
CA MET A 1 43.00 -2.10 9.27
C MET A 1 41.73 -1.78 8.55
N GLY A 2 41.69 -1.99 7.22
CA GLY A 2 40.52 -1.67 6.43
C GLY A 2 39.34 -2.55 6.82
N THR A 3 38.25 -1.94 7.20
CA THR A 3 36.96 -2.60 7.38
C THR A 3 36.57 -3.20 6.02
N GLN A 4 36.69 -4.52 5.90
CA GLN A 4 36.15 -5.25 4.75
C GLN A 4 34.66 -4.89 4.70
N ASN A 5 34.28 -4.15 3.65
CA ASN A 5 32.89 -3.81 3.35
C ASN A 5 32.18 -5.14 2.99
N LYS A 6 31.69 -5.84 4.01
CA LYS A 6 30.90 -7.07 3.81
C LYS A 6 29.62 -6.64 3.12
N LYS A 7 29.58 -6.81 1.80
CA LYS A 7 28.35 -6.62 1.02
C LYS A 7 27.25 -7.44 1.67
N LYS A 8 26.23 -6.79 2.22
CA LYS A 8 25.10 -7.45 2.84
C LYS A 8 24.09 -7.76 1.73
N ILE A 9 23.70 -9.01 1.62
CA ILE A 9 22.88 -9.53 0.54
C ILE A 9 21.62 -10.14 1.15
N ILE A 10 20.47 -9.83 0.55
CA ILE A 10 19.19 -10.43 0.91
C ILE A 10 18.68 -11.21 -0.30
N ASN A 11 18.22 -12.43 -0.09
CA ASN A 11 17.60 -13.24 -1.14
C ASN A 11 16.11 -12.88 -1.23
N ASP A 12 15.67 -12.47 -2.41
CA ASP A 12 14.28 -12.11 -2.70
C ASP A 12 13.72 -13.04 -3.80
N PRO A 13 12.51 -13.59 -3.63
CA PRO A 13 11.97 -14.56 -4.59
C PRO A 13 11.64 -13.97 -5.97
N VAL A 14 11.48 -12.63 -6.06
CA VAL A 14 11.14 -11.93 -7.32
C VAL A 14 12.40 -11.50 -8.06
N TYR A 15 13.39 -10.94 -7.35
CA TYR A 15 14.61 -10.35 -7.95
C TYR A 15 15.90 -11.10 -7.70
N GLY A 16 15.84 -12.21 -6.96
CA GLY A 16 17.05 -12.95 -6.57
C GLY A 16 17.84 -12.21 -5.48
N PHE A 17 19.11 -11.93 -5.72
CA PHE A 17 19.98 -11.32 -4.72
C PHE A 17 19.91 -9.78 -4.76
N ILE A 18 19.41 -9.19 -3.70
CA ILE A 18 19.40 -7.75 -3.47
C ILE A 18 20.61 -7.38 -2.62
N ASN A 19 21.51 -6.57 -3.18
CA ASN A 19 22.63 -6.00 -2.45
C ASN A 19 22.17 -4.74 -1.70
N ILE A 20 22.50 -4.63 -0.42
CA ILE A 20 22.21 -3.41 0.35
C ILE A 20 23.36 -2.42 0.16
N PRO A 21 23.12 -1.23 -0.40
CA PRO A 21 24.14 -0.25 -0.68
C PRO A 21 24.48 0.57 0.59
N GLY A 22 25.71 0.49 1.03
CA GLY A 22 26.23 1.32 2.13
C GLY A 22 25.76 0.91 3.53
N GLU A 23 26.41 1.49 4.56
CA GLU A 23 26.11 1.20 5.96
C GLU A 23 24.84 1.91 6.44
N GLU A 24 24.61 3.17 6.02
CA GLU A 24 23.43 3.96 6.39
C GLU A 24 22.13 3.26 5.99
N VAL A 25 22.03 2.80 4.72
CA VAL A 25 20.86 2.06 4.24
C VAL A 25 20.68 0.76 5.00
N TYR A 26 21.79 0.08 5.33
CA TYR A 26 21.73 -1.14 6.11
C TYR A 26 21.22 -0.91 7.54
N GLU A 27 21.66 0.14 8.21
CA GLU A 27 21.17 0.51 9.54
C GLU A 27 19.66 0.80 9.51
N LEU A 28 19.18 1.50 8.48
CA LEU A 28 17.74 1.72 8.28
C LEU A 28 16.99 0.41 8.03
N VAL A 29 17.53 -0.49 7.21
CA VAL A 29 16.94 -1.83 7.00
C VAL A 29 16.84 -2.59 8.34
N MET A 30 17.82 -2.47 9.23
CA MET A 30 17.84 -3.13 10.53
C MET A 30 17.06 -2.38 11.61
N SER A 31 16.56 -1.18 11.33
CA SER A 31 15.79 -0.40 12.29
C SER A 31 14.48 -1.09 12.70
N PRO A 32 14.02 -0.91 13.94
CA PRO A 32 12.73 -1.47 14.39
C PRO A 32 11.55 -1.04 13.51
N VAL A 33 11.60 0.17 12.95
CA VAL A 33 10.58 0.71 12.03
C VAL A 33 10.44 -0.17 10.80
N LEU A 34 11.55 -0.45 10.11
CA LEU A 34 11.49 -1.26 8.89
C LEU A 34 11.32 -2.76 9.22
N GLN A 35 11.90 -3.26 10.30
CA GLN A 35 11.72 -4.65 10.72
C GLN A 35 10.25 -4.97 11.11
N ARG A 36 9.48 -3.98 11.56
CA ARG A 36 8.03 -4.11 11.77
C ARG A 36 7.31 -4.56 10.52
N LEU A 37 7.71 -4.05 9.34
CA LEU A 37 7.06 -4.35 8.06
C LEU A 37 7.15 -5.83 7.65
N ARG A 38 8.05 -6.63 8.26
CA ARG A 38 8.07 -8.10 8.07
C ARG A 38 6.79 -8.78 8.57
N ARG A 39 6.09 -8.16 9.50
CA ARG A 39 4.90 -8.68 10.16
C ARG A 39 3.61 -7.99 9.68
N ILE A 40 3.70 -7.19 8.61
CA ILE A 40 2.57 -6.56 7.92
C ILE A 40 2.53 -7.07 6.49
N LYS A 41 1.44 -7.74 6.13
CA LYS A 41 1.22 -8.25 4.78
C LYS A 41 0.98 -7.10 3.81
N GLN A 42 1.60 -7.18 2.63
CA GLN A 42 1.43 -6.20 1.55
C GLN A 42 -0.03 -6.07 1.13
N LEU A 43 -0.70 -7.19 0.94
CA LEU A 43 -2.07 -7.27 0.43
C LEU A 43 -3.13 -7.55 1.52
N GLY A 44 -2.81 -7.30 2.80
CA GLY A 44 -3.76 -7.43 3.90
C GLY A 44 -4.48 -8.79 3.91
N LEU A 45 -5.81 -8.78 3.74
CA LEU A 45 -6.66 -9.97 3.77
C LEU A 45 -6.79 -10.68 2.41
N SER A 46 -6.07 -10.24 1.37
CA SER A 46 -6.14 -10.87 0.04
C SER A 46 -5.72 -12.34 0.04
N SER A 47 -4.93 -12.78 1.01
CA SER A 47 -4.58 -14.21 1.17
C SER A 47 -5.80 -15.11 1.42
N LEU A 48 -6.92 -14.56 1.87
CA LEU A 48 -8.20 -15.29 1.96
C LEU A 48 -8.78 -15.64 0.58
N VAL A 49 -8.32 -14.99 -0.48
CA VAL A 49 -8.71 -15.24 -1.89
C VAL A 49 -7.55 -15.87 -2.66
N TYR A 50 -6.36 -15.33 -2.50
CA TYR A 50 -5.11 -15.75 -3.14
C TYR A 50 -4.16 -16.32 -2.08
N PRO A 51 -4.18 -17.64 -1.82
CA PRO A 51 -3.43 -18.22 -0.69
C PRO A 51 -1.92 -17.97 -0.73
N GLY A 52 -1.35 -17.67 -1.91
CA GLY A 52 0.06 -17.29 -2.07
C GLY A 52 0.37 -15.85 -1.69
N ALA A 53 -0.63 -14.98 -1.49
CA ALA A 53 -0.45 -13.56 -1.18
C ALA A 53 -0.05 -13.32 0.29
N GLU A 54 1.07 -13.91 0.70
CA GLU A 54 1.61 -13.88 2.07
C GLU A 54 2.85 -13.00 2.22
N HIS A 55 3.30 -12.33 1.16
CA HIS A 55 4.46 -11.45 1.17
C HIS A 55 4.22 -10.19 2.01
N SER A 56 5.32 -9.73 2.60
CA SER A 56 5.29 -8.61 3.54
C SER A 56 5.65 -7.29 2.87
N ARG A 57 5.26 -6.18 3.50
CA ARG A 57 5.71 -4.83 3.11
C ARG A 57 7.21 -4.67 3.19
N PHE A 58 7.89 -5.41 4.06
CA PHE A 58 9.34 -5.43 4.10
C PHE A 58 9.95 -5.92 2.78
N SER A 59 9.43 -7.01 2.21
CA SER A 59 9.90 -7.53 0.92
C SER A 59 9.67 -6.53 -0.20
N HIS A 60 8.52 -5.85 -0.18
CA HIS A 60 8.20 -4.78 -1.12
C HIS A 60 9.17 -3.59 -1.00
N SER A 61 9.39 -3.06 0.21
CA SER A 61 10.33 -1.94 0.41
C SER A 61 11.73 -2.25 -0.11
N LEU A 62 12.21 -3.49 0.08
CA LEU A 62 13.49 -3.93 -0.47
C LEU A 62 13.47 -4.04 -1.99
N GLY A 63 12.39 -4.55 -2.56
CA GLY A 63 12.23 -4.69 -4.01
C GLY A 63 12.12 -3.33 -4.70
N ALA A 64 11.34 -2.41 -4.14
CA ALA A 64 11.23 -1.04 -4.63
C ALA A 64 12.60 -0.33 -4.58
N MET A 65 13.36 -0.50 -3.50
CA MET A 65 14.74 0.00 -3.39
C MET A 65 15.66 -0.64 -4.46
N TYR A 66 15.55 -1.92 -4.69
CA TYR A 66 16.33 -2.60 -5.75
C TYR A 66 16.04 -2.02 -7.13
N LEU A 67 14.77 -1.78 -7.46
CA LEU A 67 14.40 -1.14 -8.72
C LEU A 67 14.86 0.32 -8.79
N MET A 68 14.86 1.03 -7.67
CA MET A 68 15.40 2.39 -7.58
C MET A 68 16.90 2.43 -7.90
N ILE A 69 17.69 1.48 -7.38
CA ILE A 69 19.10 1.34 -7.73
C ILE A 69 19.25 1.21 -9.26
N GLN A 70 18.47 0.32 -9.87
CA GLN A 70 18.52 0.11 -11.32
C GLN A 70 18.12 1.37 -12.10
N ALA A 71 17.06 2.08 -11.65
CA ALA A 71 16.60 3.32 -12.27
C ALA A 71 17.67 4.41 -12.23
N LEU A 72 18.26 4.66 -11.06
CA LEU A 72 19.30 5.68 -10.89
C LEU A 72 20.56 5.37 -11.70
N GLU A 73 20.97 4.10 -11.77
CA GLU A 73 22.10 3.68 -12.61
C GLU A 73 21.83 3.90 -14.11
N VAL A 74 20.62 3.58 -14.58
CA VAL A 74 20.21 3.83 -15.97
C VAL A 74 20.28 5.35 -16.28
N LEU A 75 19.75 6.19 -15.39
CA LEU A 75 19.78 7.64 -15.57
C LEU A 75 21.21 8.21 -15.57
N LYS A 76 22.07 7.75 -14.64
CA LYS A 76 23.51 8.11 -14.63
C LYS A 76 24.19 7.71 -15.95
N GLN A 77 23.94 6.50 -16.48
CA GLN A 77 24.49 6.04 -17.76
C GLN A 77 24.03 6.89 -18.94
N LYS A 78 22.85 7.51 -18.86
CA LYS A 78 22.33 8.47 -19.86
C LYS A 78 22.85 9.91 -19.65
N GLY A 79 23.74 10.13 -18.68
CA GLY A 79 24.37 11.42 -18.43
C GLY A 79 23.59 12.34 -17.48
N VAL A 80 22.52 11.86 -16.85
CA VAL A 80 21.77 12.62 -15.83
C VAL A 80 22.68 12.82 -14.61
N GLN A 81 22.83 14.07 -14.19
CA GLN A 81 23.67 14.42 -13.05
C GLN A 81 22.95 14.12 -11.74
N ILE A 82 23.41 13.12 -11.02
CA ILE A 82 22.91 12.69 -9.72
C ILE A 82 24.10 12.57 -8.78
N SER A 83 24.16 13.42 -7.76
CA SER A 83 25.22 13.37 -6.76
C SER A 83 25.09 12.12 -5.87
N GLU A 84 26.14 11.74 -5.16
CA GLU A 84 26.09 10.61 -4.22
C GLU A 84 25.10 10.87 -3.05
N GLU A 85 24.96 12.14 -2.63
CA GLU A 85 23.97 12.53 -1.63
C GLU A 85 22.55 12.31 -2.15
N GLU A 86 22.24 12.79 -3.38
CA GLU A 86 20.94 12.61 -4.03
C GLU A 86 20.62 11.12 -4.26
N TYR A 87 21.62 10.36 -4.68
CA TYR A 87 21.50 8.91 -4.88
C TYR A 87 21.09 8.22 -3.59
N ASN A 88 21.83 8.41 -2.49
CA ASN A 88 21.54 7.81 -1.20
C ASN A 88 20.22 8.31 -0.62
N ALA A 89 19.94 9.61 -0.72
CA ALA A 89 18.69 10.19 -0.26
C ALA A 89 17.46 9.60 -0.97
N THR A 90 17.55 9.35 -2.29
CA THR A 90 16.46 8.73 -3.06
C THR A 90 16.25 7.26 -2.67
N LEU A 91 17.34 6.52 -2.43
CA LEU A 91 17.24 5.15 -1.91
C LEU A 91 16.58 5.09 -0.54
N ILE A 92 16.90 6.03 0.35
CA ILE A 92 16.30 6.11 1.68
C ILE A 92 14.81 6.49 1.57
N ALA A 93 14.46 7.41 0.69
CA ALA A 93 13.08 7.83 0.46
C ALA A 93 12.20 6.65 0.03
N ILE A 94 12.63 5.87 -0.98
CA ILE A 94 11.86 4.70 -1.43
C ILE A 94 11.89 3.55 -0.42
N LEU A 95 12.97 3.34 0.31
CA LEU A 95 13.05 2.30 1.33
C LEU A 95 12.04 2.49 2.46
N LEU A 96 11.79 3.74 2.83
CA LEU A 96 10.94 4.11 3.97
C LEU A 96 9.54 4.61 3.56
N HIS A 97 9.20 4.65 2.26
CA HIS A 97 7.95 5.24 1.79
C HIS A 97 6.71 4.61 2.43
N ASP A 98 6.74 3.31 2.67
CA ASP A 98 5.67 2.48 3.22
C ASP A 98 5.78 2.21 4.73
N ALA A 99 6.77 2.83 5.41
CA ALA A 99 7.06 2.56 6.83
C ALA A 99 5.87 2.84 7.77
N GLY A 100 5.00 3.77 7.37
CA GLY A 100 3.82 4.19 8.13
C GLY A 100 2.59 3.29 8.01
N HIS A 101 2.59 2.26 7.19
CA HIS A 101 1.41 1.42 7.00
C HIS A 101 0.91 0.72 8.27
N SER A 102 -0.42 0.65 8.37
CA SER A 102 -1.16 -0.03 9.42
C SER A 102 -1.08 -1.56 9.28
N PRO A 103 -1.32 -2.33 10.37
CA PRO A 103 -1.70 -3.73 10.24
C PRO A 103 -2.80 -3.88 9.19
N PHE A 104 -2.72 -4.94 8.37
CA PHE A 104 -3.61 -5.16 7.22
C PHE A 104 -3.65 -4.01 6.21
N SER A 105 -2.59 -3.20 6.18
CA SER A 105 -2.40 -2.16 5.16
C SER A 105 -3.57 -1.17 5.10
N HIS A 106 -4.14 -0.92 3.93
CA HIS A 106 -5.22 0.06 3.74
C HIS A 106 -6.53 -0.29 4.47
N CYS A 107 -6.76 -1.57 4.83
CA CYS A 107 -7.97 -1.96 5.55
C CYS A 107 -8.15 -1.20 6.88
N LEU A 108 -7.05 -0.93 7.60
CA LEU A 108 -7.06 -0.28 8.91
C LEU A 108 -6.35 1.08 8.94
N GLU A 109 -6.11 1.71 7.79
CA GLU A 109 -5.32 2.94 7.68
C GLU A 109 -5.83 4.06 8.62
N HIS A 110 -7.12 4.32 8.63
CA HIS A 110 -7.72 5.37 9.46
C HIS A 110 -8.30 4.86 10.79
N PHE A 111 -8.01 3.60 11.16
CA PHE A 111 -8.50 3.05 12.42
C PHE A 111 -7.68 3.54 13.62
N PHE A 112 -6.39 3.79 13.44
CA PHE A 112 -5.45 4.13 14.51
C PHE A 112 -5.12 5.62 14.56
N PHE A 113 -4.94 6.25 13.40
CA PHE A 113 -4.58 7.67 13.26
C PHE A 113 -5.50 8.40 12.28
N ASP A 114 -5.60 9.72 12.46
CA ASP A 114 -6.35 10.66 11.62
C ASP A 114 -5.53 11.21 10.43
N CYS A 115 -4.46 10.52 10.06
CA CYS A 115 -3.55 10.91 8.98
C CYS A 115 -3.28 9.74 8.03
N SER A 116 -2.61 10.01 6.90
CA SER A 116 -2.22 9.00 5.94
C SER A 116 -1.00 8.19 6.41
N HIS A 117 -0.78 7.01 5.80
CA HIS A 117 0.45 6.24 6.01
C HIS A 117 1.70 6.99 5.53
N GLU A 118 1.58 7.89 4.55
CA GLU A 118 2.67 8.75 4.07
C GLU A 118 3.08 9.75 5.14
N ASP A 119 2.12 10.37 5.85
CA ASP A 119 2.41 11.26 6.99
C ASP A 119 3.13 10.52 8.12
N LEU A 120 2.69 9.29 8.41
CA LEU A 120 3.35 8.42 9.39
C LEU A 120 4.76 8.00 8.93
N SER A 121 4.95 7.69 7.63
CA SER A 121 6.26 7.39 7.07
C SER A 121 7.22 8.56 7.23
N LEU A 122 6.74 9.78 6.96
CA LEU A 122 7.53 11.00 7.18
C LEU A 122 7.88 11.21 8.65
N LYS A 123 6.93 10.98 9.57
CA LYS A 123 7.18 11.04 11.02
C LYS A 123 8.24 10.04 11.45
N PHE A 124 8.21 8.82 10.88
CA PHE A 124 9.23 7.81 11.16
C PHE A 124 10.60 8.16 10.58
N MET A 125 10.66 8.73 9.37
CA MET A 125 11.90 9.28 8.82
C MET A 125 12.51 10.33 9.75
N GLN A 126 11.70 11.24 10.30
CA GLN A 126 12.16 12.24 11.27
C GLN A 126 12.71 11.59 12.54
N LYS A 127 12.02 10.60 13.10
CA LYS A 127 12.44 9.88 14.31
C LYS A 127 13.72 9.07 14.11
N LEU A 128 13.94 8.56 12.91
CA LEU A 128 15.18 7.84 12.54
C LEU A 128 16.35 8.79 12.22
N GLY A 129 16.14 10.10 12.26
CA GLY A 129 17.19 11.09 11.94
C GLY A 129 17.53 11.12 10.44
N VAL A 130 16.63 10.68 9.57
CA VAL A 130 16.84 10.72 8.11
C VAL A 130 17.11 12.15 7.64
N GLY A 131 18.12 12.31 6.79
CA GLY A 131 18.55 13.60 6.27
C GLY A 131 17.46 14.38 5.56
N GLU A 132 17.59 15.71 5.53
CA GLU A 132 16.58 16.60 4.96
C GLU A 132 16.36 16.34 3.46
N THR A 133 17.41 16.06 2.71
CA THR A 133 17.34 15.78 1.27
C THR A 133 16.41 14.62 0.97
N ALA A 134 16.49 13.49 1.69
CA ALA A 134 15.59 12.35 1.52
C ALA A 134 14.13 12.70 1.84
N ARG A 135 13.91 13.45 2.93
CA ARG A 135 12.57 13.90 3.32
C ARG A 135 11.95 14.87 2.32
N ARG A 136 12.76 15.75 1.71
CA ARG A 136 12.33 16.68 0.67
C ARG A 136 12.02 15.96 -0.64
N ILE A 137 12.81 14.94 -1.01
CA ILE A 137 12.53 14.07 -2.15
C ILE A 137 11.19 13.35 -1.92
N PHE A 138 11.00 12.75 -0.75
CA PHE A 138 9.75 12.06 -0.40
C PHE A 138 8.52 12.98 -0.50
N LYS A 139 8.64 14.26 -0.09
CA LYS A 139 7.55 15.25 -0.06
C LYS A 139 7.31 16.03 -1.37
N ASP A 140 7.98 15.72 -2.47
CA ASP A 140 7.96 16.51 -3.71
C ASP A 140 8.35 18.00 -3.51
N THR A 141 9.32 18.26 -2.63
CA THR A 141 9.81 19.62 -2.34
C THR A 141 11.29 19.81 -2.70
N TYR A 142 11.91 18.80 -3.29
CA TYR A 142 13.26 18.87 -3.79
C TYR A 142 13.28 19.40 -5.24
N HIS A 143 14.28 20.21 -5.59
CA HIS A 143 14.30 20.90 -6.88
C HIS A 143 14.39 19.98 -8.11
N LYS A 144 15.06 18.82 -8.00
CA LYS A 144 15.06 17.79 -9.05
C LYS A 144 13.85 16.88 -8.88
N ARG A 145 12.73 17.25 -9.49
CA ARG A 145 11.45 16.57 -9.33
C ARG A 145 11.47 15.11 -9.77
N PHE A 146 12.29 14.76 -10.77
CA PHE A 146 12.39 13.36 -11.22
C PHE A 146 12.80 12.40 -10.10
N LEU A 147 13.53 12.85 -9.07
CA LEU A 147 13.88 12.00 -7.92
C LEU A 147 12.65 11.62 -7.10
N HIS A 148 11.74 12.57 -6.88
CA HIS A 148 10.43 12.25 -6.27
C HIS A 148 9.59 11.38 -7.20
N GLN A 149 9.56 11.68 -8.49
CA GLN A 149 8.77 10.92 -9.47
C GLN A 149 9.22 9.46 -9.60
N LEU A 150 10.48 9.15 -9.29
CA LEU A 150 10.94 7.76 -9.16
C LEU A 150 10.39 7.07 -7.90
N VAL A 151 10.07 7.83 -6.83
CA VAL A 151 9.47 7.32 -5.59
C VAL A 151 7.95 7.21 -5.72
N SER A 152 7.30 8.28 -6.22
CA SER A 152 5.84 8.37 -6.34
C SER A 152 5.43 9.18 -7.55
N SER A 153 4.85 8.53 -8.56
CA SER A 153 4.29 9.15 -9.76
C SER A 153 3.32 8.21 -10.47
N GLN A 154 3.04 8.42 -11.76
CA GLN A 154 2.24 7.47 -12.55
C GLN A 154 3.03 6.21 -12.94
N VAL A 155 4.37 6.31 -13.08
CA VAL A 155 5.29 5.19 -13.35
C VAL A 155 6.53 5.40 -12.48
N ASP A 156 6.57 4.71 -11.36
CA ASP A 156 7.61 4.81 -10.34
C ASP A 156 8.09 3.42 -9.90
N THR A 157 9.12 3.37 -9.08
CA THR A 157 9.73 2.10 -8.62
C THR A 157 8.86 1.37 -7.60
N ASP A 158 8.01 2.07 -6.85
CA ASP A 158 6.99 1.49 -5.98
C ASP A 158 6.00 0.65 -6.80
N ARG A 159 5.35 1.28 -7.80
CA ARG A 159 4.36 0.63 -8.67
C ARG A 159 4.95 -0.52 -9.48
N LEU A 160 6.18 -0.37 -9.96
CA LEU A 160 6.88 -1.41 -10.70
C LEU A 160 7.15 -2.63 -9.81
N ASP A 161 7.52 -2.43 -8.52
CA ASP A 161 7.70 -3.54 -7.60
C ASP A 161 6.37 -4.19 -7.24
N TYR A 162 5.40 -3.43 -6.73
CA TYR A 162 4.20 -4.07 -6.23
C TYR A 162 3.42 -4.78 -7.33
N LEU A 163 3.30 -4.24 -8.55
CA LEU A 163 2.65 -4.96 -9.65
C LEU A 163 3.34 -6.28 -9.97
N THR A 164 4.67 -6.28 -10.05
CA THR A 164 5.45 -7.48 -10.33
C THR A 164 5.35 -8.49 -9.18
N ARG A 165 5.52 -8.02 -7.96
CA ARG A 165 5.51 -8.84 -6.74
C ARG A 165 4.12 -9.41 -6.44
N ASP A 166 3.10 -8.58 -6.51
CA ASP A 166 1.72 -9.01 -6.27
C ASP A 166 1.25 -10.01 -7.33
N SER A 167 1.60 -9.80 -8.60
CA SER A 167 1.37 -10.76 -9.68
C SER A 167 2.02 -12.11 -9.36
N PHE A 168 3.28 -12.10 -8.93
CA PHE A 168 4.01 -13.31 -8.57
C PHE A 168 3.34 -14.07 -7.41
N PHE A 169 3.02 -13.40 -6.32
CA PHE A 169 2.48 -14.03 -5.12
C PHE A 169 1.00 -14.38 -5.19
N THR A 170 0.21 -13.64 -5.98
CA THR A 170 -1.21 -13.98 -6.20
C THR A 170 -1.40 -15.02 -7.31
N GLY A 171 -0.41 -15.17 -8.20
CA GLY A 171 -0.53 -15.99 -9.41
C GLY A 171 -1.38 -15.36 -10.51
N VAL A 172 -1.68 -14.06 -10.41
CA VAL A 172 -2.48 -13.31 -11.39
C VAL A 172 -1.55 -12.76 -12.48
N SER A 173 -1.56 -13.39 -13.64
CA SER A 173 -0.61 -13.12 -14.74
C SER A 173 -0.81 -11.76 -15.43
N GLU A 174 -1.97 -11.14 -15.25
CA GLU A 174 -2.29 -9.82 -15.81
C GLU A 174 -1.39 -8.71 -15.25
N GLY A 175 -0.81 -8.91 -14.06
CA GLY A 175 0.17 -7.99 -13.46
C GLY A 175 1.59 -8.14 -13.99
N VAL A 176 1.88 -9.12 -14.85
CA VAL A 176 3.22 -9.31 -15.42
C VAL A 176 3.55 -8.20 -16.40
N ILE A 177 4.49 -7.34 -16.01
CA ILE A 177 4.97 -6.19 -16.78
C ILE A 177 6.46 -6.34 -17.15
N GLY A 178 6.90 -5.62 -18.16
CA GLY A 178 8.30 -5.62 -18.58
C GLY A 178 9.15 -4.64 -17.76
N THR A 179 9.28 -4.84 -16.47
CA THR A 179 9.92 -3.92 -15.51
C THR A 179 11.33 -3.49 -15.95
N GLU A 180 12.21 -4.43 -16.31
CA GLU A 180 13.56 -4.11 -16.78
C GLU A 180 13.55 -3.22 -18.03
N ARG A 181 12.63 -3.47 -18.96
CA ARG A 181 12.51 -2.65 -20.17
C ARG A 181 12.02 -1.25 -19.85
N ILE A 182 11.04 -1.11 -18.94
CA ILE A 182 10.53 0.20 -18.51
C ILE A 182 11.67 0.99 -17.87
N LEU A 183 12.43 0.41 -16.94
CA LEU A 183 13.58 1.07 -16.31
C LEU A 183 14.62 1.55 -17.32
N LYS A 184 14.95 0.72 -18.33
CA LYS A 184 15.88 1.13 -19.41
C LYS A 184 15.37 2.28 -20.26
N MET A 185 14.05 2.51 -20.29
CA MET A 185 13.44 3.61 -21.03
C MET A 185 13.29 4.88 -20.18
N PHE A 186 13.58 4.86 -18.87
CA PHE A 186 13.61 6.07 -18.07
C PHE A 186 14.65 7.08 -18.60
N ASN A 187 14.25 8.33 -18.62
CA ASN A 187 15.10 9.46 -19.00
C ASN A 187 14.67 10.70 -18.20
N VAL A 188 15.40 11.80 -18.33
CA VAL A 188 15.08 13.07 -17.65
C VAL A 188 15.18 14.21 -18.66
N CYS A 189 14.20 15.08 -18.64
CA CYS A 189 14.22 16.34 -19.38
C CYS A 189 13.61 17.44 -18.49
N ASN A 190 14.31 18.57 -18.36
CA ASN A 190 13.87 19.71 -17.53
C ASN A 190 13.53 19.31 -16.07
N ASP A 191 14.37 18.48 -15.44
CA ASP A 191 14.20 17.95 -14.09
C ASP A 191 12.92 17.12 -13.86
N GLU A 192 12.26 16.68 -14.94
CA GLU A 192 11.09 15.80 -14.91
C GLU A 192 11.45 14.42 -15.48
N LEU A 193 10.85 13.37 -14.89
CA LEU A 193 10.98 11.99 -15.37
C LEU A 193 10.27 11.82 -16.72
N MET A 194 10.97 11.23 -17.67
CA MET A 194 10.48 10.96 -19.02
C MET A 194 10.62 9.47 -19.35
N ILE A 195 9.87 9.04 -20.35
CA ILE A 195 10.05 7.72 -20.96
C ILE A 195 10.54 7.95 -22.40
N ASP A 196 11.63 7.30 -22.80
CA ASP A 196 12.06 7.32 -24.20
C ASP A 196 10.96 6.77 -25.13
N GLU A 197 10.80 7.30 -26.33
CA GLU A 197 9.76 6.89 -27.32
C GLU A 197 9.66 5.37 -27.53
N LYS A 198 10.79 4.66 -27.44
CA LYS A 198 10.83 3.18 -27.57
C LYS A 198 10.14 2.45 -26.41
N GLY A 199 9.77 3.15 -25.34
CA GLY A 199 9.09 2.65 -24.17
C GLY A 199 7.57 2.66 -24.27
N ILE A 200 6.97 3.33 -25.25
CA ILE A 200 5.52 3.57 -25.35
C ILE A 200 4.72 2.29 -25.13
N TYR A 201 4.95 1.21 -25.86
CA TYR A 201 4.20 -0.05 -25.73
C TYR A 201 4.37 -0.73 -24.37
N SER A 202 5.53 -0.52 -23.70
CA SER A 202 5.73 -1.04 -22.35
C SER A 202 4.93 -0.27 -21.31
N ILE A 203 4.77 1.04 -21.52
CA ILE A 203 3.93 1.90 -20.67
C ILE A 203 2.43 1.63 -20.90
N GLU A 204 2.02 1.42 -22.13
CA GLU A 204 0.64 1.00 -22.44
C GLU A 204 0.29 -0.29 -21.69
N LYS A 205 1.16 -1.32 -21.82
CA LYS A 205 0.98 -2.58 -21.09
C LYS A 205 0.96 -2.36 -19.57
N PHE A 206 1.83 -1.52 -19.03
CA PHE A 206 1.90 -1.19 -17.60
C PHE A 206 0.57 -0.59 -17.11
N ILE A 207 0.02 0.41 -17.81
CA ILE A 207 -1.25 1.07 -17.44
C ILE A 207 -2.41 0.07 -17.47
N ILE A 208 -2.47 -0.77 -18.50
CA ILE A 208 -3.51 -1.80 -18.64
C ILE A 208 -3.37 -2.85 -17.51
N SER A 209 -2.17 -3.36 -17.27
CA SER A 209 -1.87 -4.33 -16.22
C SER A 209 -2.26 -3.82 -14.84
N ARG A 210 -1.89 -2.56 -14.53
CA ARG A 210 -2.28 -1.90 -13.28
C ARG A 210 -3.80 -1.87 -13.11
N ARG A 211 -4.54 -1.48 -14.16
CA ARG A 211 -6.00 -1.44 -14.12
C ARG A 211 -6.62 -2.82 -13.90
N LEU A 212 -6.07 -3.86 -14.53
CA LEU A 212 -6.55 -5.24 -14.35
C LEU A 212 -6.28 -5.74 -12.92
N MET A 213 -5.09 -5.52 -12.38
CA MET A 213 -4.73 -5.89 -11.01
C MET A 213 -5.65 -5.22 -9.98
N TYR A 214 -6.04 -3.95 -10.20
CA TYR A 214 -6.99 -3.27 -9.32
C TYR A 214 -8.31 -4.03 -9.20
N TRP A 215 -8.89 -4.49 -10.31
CA TRP A 215 -10.19 -5.17 -10.28
C TRP A 215 -10.09 -6.64 -9.89
N GLN A 216 -9.01 -7.30 -10.28
CA GLN A 216 -8.85 -8.73 -10.01
C GLN A 216 -8.32 -8.98 -8.59
N VAL A 217 -7.41 -8.15 -8.09
CA VAL A 217 -6.74 -8.37 -6.80
C VAL A 217 -7.20 -7.37 -5.75
N TYR A 218 -6.89 -6.09 -5.92
CA TYR A 218 -7.04 -5.10 -4.83
C TYR A 218 -8.50 -4.79 -4.51
N MET A 219 -9.38 -4.78 -5.51
CA MET A 219 -10.82 -4.56 -5.35
C MET A 219 -11.63 -5.83 -5.64
N HIS A 220 -11.02 -7.02 -5.46
CA HIS A 220 -11.77 -8.26 -5.57
C HIS A 220 -12.89 -8.30 -4.53
N LYS A 221 -14.12 -8.61 -4.97
CA LYS A 221 -15.32 -8.54 -4.11
C LYS A 221 -15.16 -9.26 -2.77
N THR A 222 -14.50 -10.41 -2.75
CA THR A 222 -14.29 -11.19 -1.52
C THR A 222 -13.24 -10.57 -0.61
N VAL A 223 -12.23 -9.88 -1.17
CA VAL A 223 -11.26 -9.09 -0.39
C VAL A 223 -11.98 -7.93 0.28
N VAL A 224 -12.77 -7.18 -0.49
CA VAL A 224 -13.60 -6.07 0.05
C VAL A 224 -14.55 -6.56 1.16
N ALA A 225 -15.14 -7.74 1.02
CA ALA A 225 -15.97 -8.33 2.07
C ALA A 225 -15.16 -8.65 3.34
N ALA A 226 -13.96 -9.21 3.19
CA ALA A 226 -13.07 -9.54 4.31
C ALA A 226 -12.60 -8.28 5.05
N ASP A 227 -12.21 -7.22 4.31
CA ASP A 227 -11.79 -5.95 4.88
C ASP A 227 -12.93 -5.28 5.66
N ASN A 228 -14.15 -5.28 5.10
CA ASN A 228 -15.32 -4.78 5.82
C ASN A 228 -15.60 -5.59 7.09
N LEU A 229 -15.50 -6.91 7.03
CA LEU A 229 -15.71 -7.76 8.20
C LEU A 229 -14.66 -7.50 9.29
N MET A 230 -13.38 -7.38 8.93
CA MET A 230 -12.31 -7.02 9.86
C MET A 230 -12.59 -5.67 10.52
N LEU A 231 -12.96 -4.66 9.73
CA LEU A 231 -13.28 -3.33 10.25
C LEU A 231 -14.48 -3.38 11.22
N LYS A 232 -15.51 -4.18 10.92
CA LYS A 232 -16.66 -4.37 11.82
C LYS A 232 -16.30 -5.06 13.13
N VAL A 233 -15.43 -6.08 13.09
CA VAL A 233 -14.88 -6.72 14.31
C VAL A 233 -14.20 -5.68 15.20
N LEU A 234 -13.28 -4.90 14.67
CA LEU A 234 -12.54 -3.91 15.44
C LEU A 234 -13.43 -2.74 15.92
N THR A 235 -14.41 -2.34 15.11
CA THR A 235 -15.38 -1.31 15.49
C THR A 235 -16.23 -1.80 16.68
N ARG A 236 -16.75 -3.05 16.63
CA ARG A 236 -17.53 -3.60 17.76
C ARG A 236 -16.67 -3.70 19.01
N ALA A 237 -15.42 -4.16 18.88
CA ALA A 237 -14.52 -4.25 20.02
C ALA A 237 -14.24 -2.89 20.65
N ARG A 238 -14.06 -1.84 19.84
CA ARG A 238 -13.89 -0.45 20.32
C ARG A 238 -15.14 0.07 21.03
N ASP A 239 -16.29 -0.15 20.44
CA ASP A 239 -17.56 0.29 21.02
C ASP A 239 -17.81 -0.40 22.38
N LEU A 240 -17.60 -1.72 22.45
CA LEU A 240 -17.68 -2.47 23.71
C LEU A 240 -16.67 -1.99 24.76
N GLN A 241 -15.45 -1.64 24.34
CA GLN A 241 -14.46 -1.08 25.25
C GLN A 241 -14.94 0.25 25.83
N SER A 242 -15.51 1.13 25.01
CA SER A 242 -16.02 2.42 25.46
C SER A 242 -17.25 2.29 26.41
N GLU A 243 -18.03 1.22 26.24
CA GLU A 243 -19.19 0.88 27.06
C GLU A 243 -18.82 0.10 28.35
N GLY A 244 -17.54 -0.22 28.54
CA GLY A 244 -17.05 -1.04 29.65
C GLY A 244 -17.36 -2.53 29.51
N GLY A 245 -17.78 -2.98 28.33
CA GLY A 245 -18.20 -4.36 28.05
C GLY A 245 -17.12 -5.29 27.52
N LEU A 246 -15.98 -4.77 27.06
CA LEU A 246 -14.91 -5.59 26.47
C LEU A 246 -13.98 -6.21 27.53
N LEU A 247 -14.33 -6.55 28.61
CA LEU A 247 -13.59 -7.20 29.71
C LEU A 247 -12.21 -7.75 29.28
N LEU A 248 -11.21 -6.87 29.10
CA LEU A 248 -9.86 -7.23 28.65
C LEU A 248 -9.17 -8.25 29.57
N GLN A 249 -9.61 -8.37 30.81
CA GLN A 249 -9.12 -9.36 31.76
C GLN A 249 -9.53 -10.79 31.39
N ASP A 250 -10.75 -10.95 30.86
CA ASP A 250 -11.28 -12.26 30.45
C ASP A 250 -10.91 -12.58 29.00
N TYR A 251 -10.72 -11.55 28.17
CA TYR A 251 -10.42 -11.65 26.75
C TYR A 251 -9.17 -10.81 26.40
N PRO A 252 -7.99 -11.27 26.81
CA PRO A 252 -6.76 -10.49 26.68
C PRO A 252 -6.41 -10.22 25.21
N VAL A 253 -6.08 -8.98 24.93
CA VAL A 253 -5.51 -8.54 23.65
C VAL A 253 -4.11 -7.98 23.88
N SER A 254 -3.34 -7.75 22.82
CA SER A 254 -2.03 -7.13 22.98
C SER A 254 -2.18 -5.75 23.62
N ARG A 255 -1.21 -5.38 24.45
CA ARG A 255 -1.15 -4.06 25.10
C ARG A 255 -1.22 -2.92 24.07
N HIS A 256 -0.68 -3.14 22.89
CA HIS A 256 -0.58 -2.12 21.86
C HIS A 256 -1.93 -1.91 21.16
N LEU A 257 -2.66 -2.99 20.86
CA LEU A 257 -4.02 -2.89 20.33
C LEU A 257 -4.99 -2.34 21.39
N SER A 258 -4.89 -2.81 22.65
CA SER A 258 -5.70 -2.31 23.77
C SER A 258 -5.63 -0.79 23.91
N TYR A 259 -4.43 -0.21 23.77
CA TYR A 259 -4.26 1.24 23.82
C TYR A 259 -5.18 1.96 22.81
N PHE A 260 -5.23 1.51 21.55
CA PHE A 260 -6.06 2.14 20.53
C PHE A 260 -7.55 1.81 20.67
N LEU A 261 -7.90 0.68 21.23
CA LEU A 261 -9.30 0.38 21.57
C LEU A 261 -9.81 1.33 22.66
N GLU A 262 -8.98 1.64 23.66
CA GLU A 262 -9.32 2.53 24.77
C GLU A 262 -9.29 4.02 24.38
N LYS A 263 -8.28 4.44 23.64
CA LYS A 263 -8.04 5.85 23.33
C LYS A 263 -8.65 6.32 22.01
N GLY A 264 -9.11 5.37 21.16
CA GLY A 264 -9.65 5.66 19.84
C GLY A 264 -8.60 6.16 18.85
N VAL A 265 -9.06 6.86 17.81
CA VAL A 265 -8.19 7.44 16.77
C VAL A 265 -7.33 8.55 17.38
N ARG A 266 -6.02 8.54 17.05
CA ARG A 266 -5.03 9.46 17.64
C ARG A 266 -4.44 10.41 16.61
N SER A 267 -3.94 11.54 17.10
CA SER A 267 -3.12 12.44 16.29
C SER A 267 -1.71 11.90 16.11
N ILE A 268 -1.08 12.18 14.98
CA ILE A 268 0.31 11.85 14.68
C ILE A 268 1.31 12.51 15.65
N GLU A 269 0.90 13.55 16.37
CA GLU A 269 1.72 14.22 17.38
C GLU A 269 1.66 13.55 18.76
N ASP A 270 0.82 12.53 18.92
CA ASP A 270 0.76 11.72 20.14
C ASP A 270 1.94 10.72 20.18
N GLU A 271 2.98 11.10 20.88
CA GLU A 271 4.21 10.30 21.00
C GLU A 271 3.99 8.94 21.69
N GLU A 272 3.01 8.83 22.57
CA GLU A 272 2.65 7.56 23.20
C GLU A 272 1.95 6.64 22.19
N ALA A 273 1.03 7.19 21.40
CA ALA A 273 0.38 6.45 20.31
C ALA A 273 1.41 5.95 19.28
N ILE A 274 2.37 6.80 18.89
CA ILE A 274 3.47 6.40 17.98
C ILE A 274 4.28 5.23 18.55
N ARG A 275 4.60 5.25 19.86
CA ARG A 275 5.32 4.11 20.48
C ARG A 275 4.51 2.82 20.46
N HIS A 276 3.22 2.89 20.73
CA HIS A 276 2.32 1.72 20.64
C HIS A 276 2.21 1.23 19.19
N TYR A 277 2.08 2.12 18.23
CA TYR A 277 1.93 1.77 16.82
C TYR A 277 3.16 1.07 16.22
N LEU A 278 4.36 1.50 16.60
CA LEU A 278 5.61 0.86 16.17
C LEU A 278 5.75 -0.61 16.62
N LEU A 279 4.99 -1.01 17.63
CA LEU A 279 4.97 -2.37 18.15
C LEU A 279 3.72 -3.15 17.74
N LEU A 280 2.83 -2.52 16.94
CA LEU A 280 1.58 -3.11 16.48
C LEU A 280 1.74 -3.67 15.07
N ASP A 281 1.28 -4.91 14.85
CA ASP A 281 1.30 -5.59 13.55
C ASP A 281 0.09 -6.51 13.34
N ASP A 282 0.06 -7.25 12.22
CA ASP A 282 -1.05 -8.14 11.86
C ASP A 282 -1.31 -9.22 12.94
N SER A 283 -0.26 -9.65 13.63
CA SER A 283 -0.37 -10.72 14.65
C SER A 283 -1.16 -10.28 15.87
N ASP A 284 -1.04 -9.00 16.27
CA ASP A 284 -1.81 -8.43 17.39
C ASP A 284 -3.31 -8.49 17.11
N VAL A 285 -3.69 -8.12 15.89
CA VAL A 285 -5.09 -8.09 15.46
C VAL A 285 -5.62 -9.52 15.32
N TRP A 286 -4.90 -10.41 14.63
CA TRP A 286 -5.33 -11.81 14.48
C TRP A 286 -5.45 -12.54 15.82
N SER A 287 -4.52 -12.35 16.75
CA SER A 287 -4.60 -12.93 18.09
C SER A 287 -5.85 -12.46 18.82
N SER A 288 -6.17 -11.18 18.69
CA SER A 288 -7.36 -10.58 19.30
C SER A 288 -8.66 -11.11 18.68
N VAL A 289 -8.74 -11.21 17.36
CA VAL A 289 -9.88 -11.80 16.65
C VAL A 289 -10.12 -13.24 17.10
N LYS A 290 -9.06 -14.05 17.26
CA LYS A 290 -9.17 -15.42 17.79
C LYS A 290 -9.76 -15.43 19.19
N THR A 291 -9.29 -14.56 20.05
CA THR A 291 -9.80 -14.45 21.44
C THR A 291 -11.25 -14.02 21.45
N TRP A 292 -11.62 -13.03 20.63
CA TRP A 292 -12.98 -12.51 20.56
C TRP A 292 -13.99 -13.46 19.90
N SER A 293 -13.54 -14.46 19.16
CA SER A 293 -14.46 -15.50 18.65
C SER A 293 -15.16 -16.29 19.76
N LEU A 294 -14.63 -16.24 20.98
CA LEU A 294 -15.19 -16.83 22.20
C LEU A 294 -15.82 -15.80 23.16
N HIS A 295 -15.95 -14.55 22.74
CA HIS A 295 -16.45 -13.46 23.55
C HIS A 295 -17.94 -13.65 23.87
N LYS A 296 -18.39 -13.21 25.06
CA LYS A 296 -19.79 -13.32 25.51
C LYS A 296 -20.74 -12.41 24.71
N ASP A 297 -20.24 -11.30 24.13
CA ASP A 297 -21.05 -10.50 23.22
C ASP A 297 -21.26 -11.25 21.91
N SER A 298 -22.54 -11.49 21.59
CA SER A 298 -22.94 -12.32 20.46
C SER A 298 -22.58 -11.72 19.10
N ILE A 299 -22.57 -10.39 19.00
CA ILE A 299 -22.18 -9.68 17.76
C ILE A 299 -20.67 -9.81 17.53
N LEU A 300 -19.86 -9.50 18.54
CA LEU A 300 -18.41 -9.60 18.43
C LEU A 300 -17.96 -11.04 18.16
N SER A 301 -18.48 -12.01 18.90
CA SER A 301 -18.10 -13.41 18.71
C SER A 301 -18.53 -13.97 17.36
N PHE A 302 -19.70 -13.59 16.87
CA PHE A 302 -20.18 -13.97 15.53
C PHE A 302 -19.28 -13.38 14.41
N LEU A 303 -18.98 -12.07 14.47
CA LEU A 303 -18.12 -11.41 13.48
C LEU A 303 -16.70 -12.01 13.48
N ALA A 304 -16.11 -12.17 14.66
CA ALA A 304 -14.77 -12.73 14.83
C ALA A 304 -14.70 -14.20 14.37
N SER A 305 -15.67 -15.03 14.73
CA SER A 305 -15.76 -16.42 14.26
C SER A 305 -15.96 -16.49 12.76
N SER A 306 -16.76 -15.60 12.19
CA SER A 306 -17.01 -15.54 10.76
C SER A 306 -15.74 -15.22 9.98
N LEU A 307 -14.95 -14.27 10.45
CA LEU A 307 -13.65 -13.93 9.84
C LEU A 307 -12.67 -15.10 9.96
N MET A 308 -12.55 -15.71 11.14
CA MET A 308 -11.66 -16.84 11.40
C MET A 308 -11.98 -18.05 10.50
N ASN A 309 -13.25 -18.33 10.26
CA ASN A 309 -13.72 -19.45 9.48
C ASN A 309 -13.94 -19.12 8.00
N ARG A 310 -13.52 -17.91 7.57
CA ARG A 310 -13.70 -17.42 6.19
C ARG A 310 -15.18 -17.39 5.75
N SER A 311 -16.11 -17.20 6.68
CA SER A 311 -17.53 -16.98 6.41
C SER A 311 -17.77 -15.50 6.17
N LEU A 312 -17.29 -14.98 5.03
CA LEU A 312 -17.08 -13.54 4.79
C LEU A 312 -18.34 -12.76 4.40
N GLY A 313 -19.50 -13.41 4.44
CA GLY A 313 -20.75 -12.76 4.06
C GLY A 313 -20.94 -12.61 2.54
N LYS A 314 -21.93 -11.82 2.15
CA LYS A 314 -22.30 -11.59 0.76
C LYS A 314 -22.08 -10.14 0.36
N ILE A 315 -21.43 -9.93 -0.78
CA ILE A 315 -21.26 -8.60 -1.37
C ILE A 315 -21.96 -8.54 -2.73
N ILE A 316 -22.69 -7.48 -2.97
CA ILE A 316 -23.35 -7.17 -4.24
C ILE A 316 -22.66 -5.94 -4.81
N ILE A 317 -22.21 -6.01 -6.06
CA ILE A 317 -21.58 -4.89 -6.76
C ILE A 317 -22.51 -4.38 -7.85
N SER A 318 -22.66 -3.06 -7.94
CA SER A 318 -23.49 -2.36 -8.93
C SER A 318 -22.70 -1.23 -9.58
N ASN A 319 -23.08 -0.86 -10.81
CA ASN A 319 -22.58 0.34 -11.47
C ASN A 319 -23.37 1.61 -11.06
N LYS A 320 -24.42 1.46 -10.25
CA LYS A 320 -25.22 2.54 -9.69
C LYS A 320 -25.18 2.49 -8.18
N ALA A 321 -25.26 3.64 -7.53
CA ALA A 321 -25.38 3.71 -6.08
C ALA A 321 -26.66 3.02 -5.62
N PHE A 322 -26.58 2.31 -4.51
CA PHE A 322 -27.74 1.74 -3.83
C PHE A 322 -28.49 2.85 -3.09
N ASP A 323 -29.74 3.06 -3.45
CA ASP A 323 -30.60 3.96 -2.69
C ASP A 323 -31.10 3.33 -1.38
N ASP A 324 -31.77 4.11 -0.53
CA ASP A 324 -32.21 3.63 0.78
C ASP A 324 -33.32 2.57 0.72
N GLU A 325 -34.11 2.55 -0.36
CA GLU A 325 -35.13 1.54 -0.58
C GLU A 325 -34.48 0.21 -0.98
N GLU A 326 -33.51 0.24 -1.90
CA GLU A 326 -32.73 -0.93 -2.29
C GLU A 326 -31.95 -1.51 -1.10
N LYS A 327 -31.30 -0.66 -0.28
CA LYS A 327 -30.60 -1.10 0.93
C LYS A 327 -31.54 -1.77 1.92
N ARG A 328 -32.74 -1.20 2.14
CA ARG A 328 -33.77 -1.80 3.01
C ARG A 328 -34.24 -3.16 2.48
N ARG A 329 -34.46 -3.28 1.17
CA ARG A 329 -34.88 -4.55 0.54
C ARG A 329 -33.80 -5.63 0.61
N LEU A 330 -32.54 -5.26 0.52
CA LEU A 330 -31.41 -6.19 0.58
C LEU A 330 -31.06 -6.61 2.00
N CYS A 331 -31.32 -5.75 2.99
CA CYS A 331 -30.99 -5.96 4.39
C CYS A 331 -31.82 -7.09 4.99
N ARG A 332 -31.17 -8.06 5.67
CA ARG A 332 -31.82 -9.17 6.35
C ARG A 332 -32.09 -8.89 7.84
N TYR A 333 -31.53 -7.80 8.35
CA TYR A 333 -31.55 -7.49 9.78
C TYR A 333 -32.62 -6.46 10.08
N GLU A 334 -33.29 -6.62 11.23
CA GLU A 334 -34.33 -5.71 11.68
C GLU A 334 -33.77 -4.68 12.67
N SER A 335 -32.91 -5.13 13.60
CA SER A 335 -32.30 -4.29 14.61
C SER A 335 -31.29 -3.30 14.02
N GLU A 336 -31.33 -2.06 14.46
CA GLU A 336 -30.36 -1.02 14.05
C GLU A 336 -28.94 -1.36 14.52
N GLU A 337 -28.80 -2.06 15.65
CA GLU A 337 -27.52 -2.52 16.13
C GLU A 337 -26.94 -3.60 15.19
N GLU A 338 -27.72 -4.57 14.76
CA GLU A 338 -27.28 -5.56 13.78
C GLU A 338 -26.93 -4.91 12.45
N LYS A 339 -27.76 -4.00 11.95
CA LYS A 339 -27.48 -3.25 10.72
C LYS A 339 -26.14 -2.54 10.80
N LYS A 340 -25.83 -1.87 11.93
CA LYS A 340 -24.57 -1.16 12.16
C LYS A 340 -23.35 -2.08 11.96
N TYR A 341 -23.40 -3.29 12.48
CA TYR A 341 -22.25 -4.20 12.48
C TYR A 341 -22.27 -5.23 11.35
N PHE A 342 -23.43 -5.60 10.84
CA PHE A 342 -23.55 -6.67 9.86
C PHE A 342 -23.72 -6.18 8.43
N THR A 343 -23.87 -4.89 8.20
CA THR A 343 -23.96 -4.33 6.86
C THR A 343 -22.96 -3.22 6.61
N ALA A 344 -22.60 -3.04 5.34
CA ALA A 344 -21.84 -1.87 4.86
C ALA A 344 -22.22 -1.55 3.42
N SER A 345 -22.11 -0.29 3.02
CA SER A 345 -22.22 0.13 1.63
C SER A 345 -21.31 1.32 1.38
N ASP A 346 -20.57 1.26 0.30
CA ASP A 346 -19.65 2.33 -0.11
C ASP A 346 -19.38 2.21 -1.61
N LYS A 347 -18.45 3.00 -2.12
CA LYS A 347 -18.01 3.01 -3.51
C LYS A 347 -16.59 2.47 -3.64
N LEU A 348 -16.36 1.74 -4.73
CA LEU A 348 -15.04 1.35 -5.21
C LEU A 348 -14.75 2.16 -6.46
N HIS A 349 -13.69 2.91 -6.47
CA HIS A 349 -13.32 3.70 -7.63
C HIS A 349 -11.88 3.41 -8.04
N ASN A 350 -11.66 3.37 -9.35
CA ASN A 350 -10.34 3.26 -9.93
C ASN A 350 -10.24 4.18 -11.15
N LYS A 351 -9.17 4.97 -11.16
CA LYS A 351 -8.72 5.69 -12.35
C LYS A 351 -7.51 4.94 -12.92
N ALA A 352 -7.61 4.55 -14.18
CA ALA A 352 -6.46 3.95 -14.87
C ALA A 352 -5.25 4.90 -14.88
N TYR A 353 -5.54 6.20 -14.92
CA TYR A 353 -4.59 7.28 -15.05
C TYR A 353 -5.12 8.55 -14.36
N ASN A 354 -4.26 9.29 -13.69
CA ASN A 354 -4.65 10.54 -13.01
C ASN A 354 -4.08 11.76 -13.77
N PHE A 355 -4.92 12.44 -14.54
CA PHE A 355 -4.53 13.66 -15.26
C PHE A 355 -4.26 14.88 -14.37
N ASN A 356 -4.65 14.83 -13.09
CA ASN A 356 -4.36 15.90 -12.13
C ASN A 356 -2.99 15.75 -11.46
N ASP A 357 -2.34 14.62 -11.70
CA ASP A 357 -0.99 14.31 -11.26
C ASP A 357 0.00 14.53 -12.41
N THR A 358 1.30 14.39 -12.15
CA THR A 358 2.31 14.43 -13.21
C THR A 358 2.02 13.38 -14.26
N GLY A 359 1.81 13.81 -15.52
CA GLY A 359 1.55 12.90 -16.64
C GLY A 359 2.75 12.00 -16.94
N ILE A 360 2.53 10.90 -17.67
CA ILE A 360 3.62 10.09 -18.23
C ILE A 360 4.06 10.77 -19.53
N ASN A 361 5.23 11.40 -19.51
CA ASN A 361 5.77 12.15 -20.64
C ASN A 361 6.73 11.28 -21.45
N ILE A 362 6.56 11.30 -22.74
CA ILE A 362 7.37 10.57 -23.73
C ILE A 362 8.36 11.54 -24.38
N LEU A 363 9.64 11.21 -24.27
CA LEU A 363 10.73 11.96 -24.92
C LEU A 363 11.07 11.34 -26.27
N PHE A 364 10.86 12.09 -27.34
CA PHE A 364 11.19 11.68 -28.70
C PHE A 364 12.65 12.01 -29.07
N LYS A 365 13.17 11.38 -30.13
CA LYS A 365 14.56 11.57 -30.58
C LYS A 365 14.87 12.99 -31.05
N ASP A 366 13.86 13.70 -31.55
CA ASP A 366 13.98 15.09 -31.98
C ASP A 366 13.96 16.09 -30.79
N GLY A 367 13.88 15.57 -29.56
CA GLY A 367 13.80 16.37 -28.33
C GLY A 367 12.38 16.83 -27.98
N SER A 368 11.38 16.53 -28.80
CA SER A 368 9.98 16.85 -28.46
C SER A 368 9.47 15.97 -27.33
N VAL A 369 8.56 16.53 -26.54
CA VAL A 369 7.90 15.83 -25.41
C VAL A 369 6.40 15.81 -25.65
N LYS A 370 5.79 14.65 -25.54
CA LYS A 370 4.34 14.47 -25.60
C LYS A 370 3.85 13.63 -24.41
N GLU A 371 2.66 13.91 -23.94
CA GLU A 371 2.01 13.05 -22.94
C GLU A 371 1.62 11.72 -23.58
N ILE A 372 1.56 10.63 -22.78
CA ILE A 372 1.31 9.26 -23.27
C ILE A 372 0.04 9.14 -24.11
N CYS A 373 -1.05 9.85 -23.77
CA CYS A 373 -2.28 9.82 -24.54
C CYS A 373 -2.19 10.47 -25.94
N GLU A 374 -1.15 11.29 -26.17
CA GLU A 374 -0.86 11.91 -27.49
C GLU A 374 0.18 11.11 -28.26
N ALA A 375 0.98 10.31 -27.55
CA ALA A 375 2.07 9.53 -28.12
C ALA A 375 1.66 8.08 -28.45
N SER A 376 0.63 7.56 -27.80
CA SER A 376 0.16 6.19 -27.90
C SER A 376 -0.80 6.01 -29.07
N ASP A 377 -0.71 4.85 -29.75
CA ASP A 377 -1.64 4.42 -30.77
C ASP A 377 -2.91 3.75 -30.17
N GLN A 378 -2.83 3.29 -28.90
CA GLN A 378 -3.85 2.45 -28.27
C GLN A 378 -4.57 3.13 -27.11
N LEU A 379 -3.89 4.02 -26.40
CA LEU A 379 -4.39 4.68 -25.19
C LEU A 379 -4.72 6.13 -25.50
N ASP A 380 -5.96 6.40 -25.85
CA ASP A 380 -6.43 7.77 -26.01
C ASP A 380 -6.88 8.39 -24.68
N ARG A 381 -7.11 9.69 -24.68
CA ARG A 381 -7.54 10.44 -23.51
C ARG A 381 -8.87 9.94 -22.96
N SER A 382 -9.75 9.45 -23.81
CA SER A 382 -11.08 8.95 -23.40
C SER A 382 -10.98 7.66 -22.59
N PHE A 383 -10.06 6.76 -22.99
CA PHE A 383 -9.77 5.55 -22.24
C PHE A 383 -9.09 5.85 -20.89
N LEU A 384 -8.09 6.73 -20.90
CA LEU A 384 -7.29 7.03 -19.72
C LEU A 384 -8.08 7.84 -18.67
N SER A 385 -8.92 8.80 -19.10
CA SER A 385 -9.75 9.60 -18.20
C SER A 385 -10.94 8.84 -17.59
N LYS A 386 -11.26 7.66 -18.12
CA LYS A 386 -12.43 6.91 -17.68
C LYS A 386 -12.24 6.42 -16.24
N GLU A 387 -12.86 7.14 -15.33
CA GLU A 387 -13.04 6.67 -13.95
C GLU A 387 -14.10 5.56 -13.92
N ILE A 388 -13.75 4.42 -13.38
CA ILE A 388 -14.71 3.35 -13.12
C ILE A 388 -15.06 3.41 -11.64
N CYS A 389 -16.31 3.80 -11.39
CA CYS A 389 -16.91 3.76 -10.07
C CYS A 389 -17.88 2.60 -10.00
N LYS A 390 -17.72 1.74 -9.02
CA LYS A 390 -18.66 0.69 -8.66
C LYS A 390 -19.09 0.90 -7.22
N TYR A 391 -20.31 0.54 -6.92
CA TYR A 391 -20.87 0.62 -5.59
C TYR A 391 -21.05 -0.78 -5.05
N PHE A 392 -20.90 -0.96 -3.75
CA PHE A 392 -21.16 -2.25 -3.13
C PHE A 392 -22.15 -2.11 -1.97
N TYR A 393 -22.89 -3.19 -1.78
CA TYR A 393 -23.65 -3.47 -0.58
C TYR A 393 -23.16 -4.80 -0.01
N TYR A 394 -22.73 -4.77 1.22
CA TYR A 394 -22.19 -5.92 1.98
C TYR A 394 -23.11 -6.26 3.12
N GLN A 395 -23.33 -7.55 3.36
CA GLN A 395 -23.91 -8.07 4.57
C GLN A 395 -23.34 -9.46 4.92
N ILE A 396 -23.12 -9.70 6.19
CA ILE A 396 -22.68 -10.98 6.71
C ILE A 396 -23.87 -11.85 7.10
#